data_f2236fc9bd82c3d7909d7eadd3e07379
#
_entry.id   f2236fc9bd82c3d7909d7eadd3e07379
#
_cell.length_a   1.000
_cell.length_b   1.000
_cell.length_c   1.000
_cell.angle_alpha   90.00
_cell.angle_beta   90.00
_cell.angle_gamma   90.00
#
_symmetry.space_group_name_H-M   'P 1'
#
loop_
_entity.id
_entity.type
_entity.pdbx_description
1 polymer ?
#
loop_
_entity_poly.entity_id
_entity_poly.type
_entity_poly.pdbx_seq_one_letter_code
_entity_poly.pdbx_strand_id
1 'polypeptide(L)'
;GYIWHTTGSGKTLTSFKAAQLATQLDSIDKVFFVVDRKDLDYQTMKEYQRFSPDSVNGSNNTDGLKDNLSKDDNKIIVTTIQKLNNLIKDEKALAVYNQQVVFIFDECHRSQFGEAQKNITKRFKRYYQFGFTGTPIFPQNASGAETTASVFGRELHAYTIANALNDEKVLKFKVDYNNVRPKFNYIETEQDATKLIAAETKKTLLHPTRIHAISEYILANFNQKTHRLYGRTSGFNAMFAVSNIEAAKLYYEKLNQVQVDHDKKLKIATIFSFNPNESQDGNIPDEGFEVTAMTSTAKEFLSKAIGDYNDFFKTNFSVDNKGFQNYYRDLAKRVKSQEVDLLIVVGMFLTGFDAPTLNTLFVDKNLRYHGIIQAYSRTNRIWTK
;
A
#
# COMPACT_ATOMS: atom_id res chain seq x y z
N GLY A 1 -15.22 3.63 -18.23
CA GLY A 1 -13.85 3.89 -18.69
C GLY A 1 -12.84 3.95 -17.57
N TYR A 2 -11.55 3.94 -17.91
CA TYR A 2 -10.50 4.10 -16.90
C TYR A 2 -9.50 5.20 -17.27
N ILE A 3 -8.82 5.71 -16.25
CA ILE A 3 -7.80 6.75 -16.32
C ILE A 3 -6.49 6.17 -15.78
N TRP A 4 -5.46 6.15 -16.63
CA TRP A 4 -4.13 5.69 -16.27
C TRP A 4 -3.27 6.87 -15.84
N HIS A 5 -3.23 7.14 -14.56
CA HIS A 5 -2.39 8.18 -13.99
C HIS A 5 -1.36 7.59 -13.04
N THR A 6 -0.08 7.85 -13.31
CA THR A 6 1.01 7.37 -12.45
C THR A 6 0.90 7.91 -11.03
N THR A 7 1.54 7.26 -10.10
CA THR A 7 1.59 7.71 -8.71
C THR A 7 2.26 9.10 -8.63
N GLY A 8 1.65 10.03 -7.91
CA GLY A 8 2.16 11.41 -7.80
C GLY A 8 1.69 12.39 -8.86
N SER A 9 0.91 11.94 -9.83
CA SER A 9 0.39 12.78 -10.92
C SER A 9 -0.88 13.56 -10.58
N GLY A 10 -1.33 13.53 -9.32
CA GLY A 10 -2.56 14.22 -8.90
C GLY A 10 -3.85 13.43 -9.13
N LYS A 11 -3.81 12.09 -9.14
CA LYS A 11 -5.00 11.24 -9.27
C LYS A 11 -6.15 11.68 -8.35
N THR A 12 -5.85 11.87 -7.06
CA THR A 12 -6.86 12.27 -6.06
C THR A 12 -7.55 13.59 -6.42
N LEU A 13 -6.78 14.59 -6.88
CA LEU A 13 -7.35 15.86 -7.31
C LEU A 13 -8.22 15.71 -8.56
N THR A 14 -7.74 14.95 -9.55
CA THR A 14 -8.47 14.70 -10.80
C THR A 14 -9.77 13.94 -10.54
N SER A 15 -9.72 12.90 -9.70
CA SER A 15 -10.89 12.10 -9.34
C SER A 15 -11.92 12.92 -8.52
N PHE A 16 -11.44 13.78 -7.61
CA PHE A 16 -12.30 14.72 -6.88
C PHE A 16 -12.98 15.70 -7.82
N LYS A 17 -12.24 16.29 -8.76
CA LYS A 17 -12.82 17.21 -9.75
C LYS A 17 -13.85 16.51 -10.63
N ALA A 18 -13.60 15.28 -11.03
CA ALA A 18 -14.56 14.46 -11.77
C ALA A 18 -15.83 14.20 -10.93
N ALA A 19 -15.68 13.85 -9.65
CA ALA A 19 -16.81 13.69 -8.72
C ALA A 19 -17.62 15.00 -8.58
N GLN A 20 -16.93 16.12 -8.37
CA GLN A 20 -17.57 17.44 -8.24
C GLN A 20 -18.35 17.82 -9.50
N LEU A 21 -17.78 17.61 -10.68
CA LEU A 21 -18.47 17.89 -11.94
C LEU A 21 -19.68 16.96 -12.15
N ALA A 22 -19.56 15.69 -11.78
CA ALA A 22 -20.67 14.75 -11.86
C ALA A 22 -21.85 15.16 -10.97
N THR A 23 -21.61 15.73 -9.77
CA THR A 23 -22.70 16.20 -8.90
C THR A 23 -23.43 17.43 -9.42
N GLN A 24 -22.87 18.14 -10.41
CA GLN A 24 -23.51 19.29 -11.06
C GLN A 24 -24.49 18.88 -12.17
N LEU A 25 -24.48 17.63 -12.57
CA LEU A 25 -25.41 17.10 -13.56
C LEU A 25 -26.74 16.75 -12.89
N ASP A 26 -27.85 17.32 -13.38
CA ASP A 26 -29.19 17.08 -12.85
C ASP A 26 -29.61 15.60 -12.91
N SER A 27 -29.01 14.84 -13.85
CA SER A 27 -29.26 13.43 -14.02
C SER A 27 -28.54 12.51 -13.02
N ILE A 28 -27.65 13.06 -12.17
CA ILE A 28 -26.84 12.27 -11.22
C ILE A 28 -27.32 12.53 -9.80
N ASP A 29 -27.79 11.47 -9.15
CA ASP A 29 -28.27 11.52 -7.76
C ASP A 29 -27.14 11.43 -6.74
N LYS A 30 -26.20 10.49 -6.94
CA LYS A 30 -25.09 10.22 -6.01
C LYS A 30 -23.79 9.89 -6.75
N VAL A 31 -22.67 10.24 -6.14
CA VAL A 31 -21.32 9.86 -6.57
C VAL A 31 -20.65 9.05 -5.45
N PHE A 32 -20.26 7.83 -5.74
CA PHE A 32 -19.49 6.97 -4.84
C PHE A 32 -18.02 7.05 -5.20
N PHE A 33 -17.21 7.55 -4.29
CA PHE A 33 -15.77 7.40 -4.38
C PHE A 33 -15.34 6.18 -3.57
N VAL A 34 -14.91 5.15 -4.31
CA VAL A 34 -14.64 3.84 -3.73
C VAL A 34 -13.13 3.63 -3.67
N VAL A 35 -12.61 3.54 -2.46
CA VAL A 35 -11.20 3.25 -2.17
C VAL A 35 -11.03 1.81 -1.71
N ASP A 36 -9.83 1.29 -1.90
CA ASP A 36 -9.50 -0.08 -1.51
C ASP A 36 -9.39 -0.25 0.02
N ARG A 37 -8.88 0.76 0.74
CA ARG A 37 -8.49 0.64 2.16
C ARG A 37 -9.12 1.68 3.07
N LYS A 38 -9.30 1.31 4.37
CA LYS A 38 -9.84 2.20 5.40
C LYS A 38 -8.95 3.42 5.69
N ASP A 39 -7.64 3.29 5.59
CA ASP A 39 -6.70 4.40 5.78
C ASP A 39 -6.63 5.33 4.58
N LEU A 40 -6.78 4.82 3.36
CA LEU A 40 -6.96 5.63 2.16
C LEU A 40 -8.29 6.38 2.19
N ASP A 41 -9.35 5.75 2.72
CA ASP A 41 -10.64 6.39 2.99
C ASP A 41 -10.44 7.68 3.81
N TYR A 42 -9.71 7.60 4.93
CA TYR A 42 -9.45 8.76 5.79
C TYR A 42 -8.53 9.82 5.13
N GLN A 43 -7.49 9.41 4.41
CA GLN A 43 -6.61 10.34 3.69
C GLN A 43 -7.34 11.03 2.55
N THR A 44 -8.06 10.27 1.75
CA THR A 44 -8.89 10.78 0.65
C THR A 44 -9.97 11.72 1.17
N MET A 45 -10.61 11.37 2.28
CA MET A 45 -11.57 12.26 2.95
C MET A 45 -10.94 13.58 3.35
N LYS A 46 -9.77 13.56 3.99
CA LYS A 46 -9.06 14.80 4.36
C LYS A 46 -8.67 15.64 3.14
N GLU A 47 -8.20 15.01 2.08
CA GLU A 47 -7.86 15.73 0.86
C GLU A 47 -9.10 16.32 0.20
N TYR A 48 -10.20 15.57 0.13
CA TYR A 48 -11.46 16.06 -0.42
C TYR A 48 -12.06 17.21 0.41
N GLN A 49 -12.06 17.08 1.74
CA GLN A 49 -12.48 18.17 2.63
C GLN A 49 -11.57 19.41 2.53
N ARG A 50 -10.30 19.23 2.20
CA ARG A 50 -9.36 20.33 1.94
C ARG A 50 -9.69 21.07 0.65
N PHE A 51 -10.18 20.37 -0.38
CA PHE A 51 -10.58 20.97 -1.65
C PHE A 51 -11.96 21.61 -1.59
N SER A 52 -12.88 21.03 -0.82
CA SER A 52 -14.22 21.54 -0.60
C SER A 52 -14.74 21.08 0.76
N PRO A 53 -14.66 21.93 1.79
CA PRO A 53 -15.24 21.63 3.09
C PRO A 53 -16.73 21.27 2.97
N ASP A 54 -17.19 20.31 3.78
CA ASP A 54 -18.58 19.84 3.85
C ASP A 54 -19.15 19.14 2.60
N SER A 55 -18.35 18.96 1.55
CA SER A 55 -18.81 18.31 0.31
C SER A 55 -18.79 16.79 0.35
N VAL A 56 -18.17 16.19 1.37
CA VAL A 56 -17.87 14.77 1.42
C VAL A 56 -18.14 14.20 2.80
N ASN A 57 -18.93 13.13 2.83
CA ASN A 57 -19.18 12.38 4.06
C ASN A 57 -18.58 10.99 3.97
N GLY A 58 -17.68 10.69 4.91
CA GLY A 58 -17.18 9.36 5.15
C GLY A 58 -17.98 8.63 6.23
N SER A 59 -17.89 7.33 6.24
CA SER A 59 -18.51 6.49 7.26
C SER A 59 -17.48 5.62 7.95
N ASN A 60 -17.56 5.53 9.28
CA ASN A 60 -16.66 4.65 10.04
C ASN A 60 -17.06 3.17 9.96
N ASN A 61 -18.32 2.89 9.68
CA ASN A 61 -18.90 1.55 9.58
C ASN A 61 -20.01 1.49 8.51
N THR A 62 -20.61 0.32 8.32
CA THR A 62 -21.70 0.08 7.36
C THR A 62 -22.97 0.87 7.71
N ASP A 63 -23.29 1.02 9.02
CA ASP A 63 -24.47 1.78 9.47
C ASP A 63 -24.31 3.27 9.14
N GLY A 64 -23.14 3.86 9.40
CA GLY A 64 -22.85 5.23 9.01
C GLY A 64 -22.88 5.45 7.49
N LEU A 65 -22.55 4.44 6.70
CA LEU A 65 -22.72 4.50 5.24
C LEU A 65 -24.20 4.54 4.87
N LYS A 66 -25.03 3.71 5.51
CA LYS A 66 -26.50 3.70 5.30
C LYS A 66 -27.13 5.05 5.65
N ASP A 67 -26.74 5.63 6.78
CA ASP A 67 -27.22 6.96 7.20
C ASP A 67 -26.84 8.05 6.18
N ASN A 68 -25.62 8.03 5.65
CA ASN A 68 -25.19 8.98 4.63
C ASN A 68 -25.93 8.79 3.30
N LEU A 69 -26.34 7.58 2.96
CA LEU A 69 -27.11 7.29 1.75
C LEU A 69 -28.52 7.84 1.81
N SER A 70 -29.11 7.94 3.01
CA SER A 70 -30.47 8.44 3.22
C SER A 70 -30.56 9.97 3.20
N LYS A 71 -29.43 10.70 3.27
CA LYS A 71 -29.39 12.17 3.25
C LYS A 71 -29.31 12.68 1.82
N ASP A 72 -30.22 13.57 1.46
CA ASP A 72 -30.29 14.14 0.09
C ASP A 72 -29.16 15.15 -0.19
N ASP A 73 -28.67 15.83 0.82
CA ASP A 73 -27.64 16.88 0.72
C ASP A 73 -26.24 16.31 0.42
N ASN A 74 -26.01 15.01 0.70
CA ASN A 74 -24.73 14.35 0.53
C ASN A 74 -24.65 13.68 -0.83
N LYS A 75 -24.21 14.42 -1.84
CA LYS A 75 -24.04 13.86 -3.19
C LYS A 75 -22.77 13.03 -3.35
N ILE A 76 -21.66 13.35 -2.66
CA ILE A 76 -20.40 12.60 -2.74
C ILE A 76 -20.21 11.75 -1.48
N ILE A 77 -20.09 10.45 -1.67
CA ILE A 77 -19.92 9.47 -0.59
C ILE A 77 -18.60 8.76 -0.79
N VAL A 78 -17.67 8.91 0.17
CA VAL A 78 -16.42 8.17 0.20
C VAL A 78 -16.60 6.90 1.03
N THR A 79 -16.24 5.77 0.46
CA THR A 79 -16.37 4.47 1.13
C THR A 79 -15.29 3.50 0.67
N THR A 80 -15.07 2.44 1.45
CA THR A 80 -14.22 1.33 0.99
C THR A 80 -15.03 0.32 0.20
N ILE A 81 -14.33 -0.42 -0.67
CA ILE A 81 -14.94 -1.50 -1.45
C ILE A 81 -15.59 -2.56 -0.53
N GLN A 82 -14.97 -2.87 0.62
CA GLN A 82 -15.49 -3.83 1.58
C GLN A 82 -16.77 -3.34 2.25
N LYS A 83 -16.82 -2.08 2.71
CA LYS A 83 -18.03 -1.50 3.31
C LYS A 83 -19.19 -1.49 2.33
N LEU A 84 -18.93 -1.09 1.08
CA LEU A 84 -19.93 -1.08 0.04
C LEU A 84 -20.45 -2.50 -0.27
N ASN A 85 -19.54 -3.47 -0.36
CA ASN A 85 -19.91 -4.87 -0.61
C ASN A 85 -20.73 -5.47 0.54
N ASN A 86 -20.38 -5.17 1.80
CA ASN A 86 -21.16 -5.60 2.97
C ASN A 86 -22.55 -4.97 2.95
N LEU A 87 -22.64 -3.66 2.72
CA LEU A 87 -23.93 -2.99 2.60
C LEU A 87 -24.83 -3.66 1.54
N ILE A 88 -24.28 -4.00 0.38
CA ILE A 88 -25.03 -4.64 -0.71
C ILE A 88 -25.49 -6.06 -0.32
N LYS A 89 -24.73 -6.79 0.49
CA LYS A 89 -25.09 -8.11 0.98
C LYS A 89 -26.18 -8.06 2.05
N ASP A 90 -26.05 -7.12 2.99
CA ASP A 90 -26.93 -7.01 4.15
C ASP A 90 -28.25 -6.30 3.82
N GLU A 91 -28.21 -5.26 3.00
CA GLU A 91 -29.36 -4.43 2.66
C GLU A 91 -29.83 -4.68 1.22
N LYS A 92 -31.00 -5.31 1.09
CA LYS A 92 -31.52 -5.73 -0.23
C LYS A 92 -32.38 -4.68 -0.93
N ALA A 93 -32.88 -3.66 -0.23
CA ALA A 93 -33.92 -2.76 -0.72
C ALA A 93 -33.65 -1.28 -0.37
N LEU A 94 -32.46 -0.75 -0.73
CA LEU A 94 -32.18 0.67 -0.59
C LEU A 94 -32.63 1.44 -1.83
N ALA A 95 -33.18 2.65 -1.61
CA ALA A 95 -33.63 3.54 -2.69
C ALA A 95 -32.50 3.87 -3.69
N VAL A 96 -31.27 4.02 -3.21
CA VAL A 96 -30.08 4.34 -4.02
C VAL A 96 -29.81 3.33 -5.13
N TYR A 97 -30.26 2.08 -5.02
CA TYR A 97 -30.05 1.06 -6.07
C TYR A 97 -30.81 1.35 -7.38
N ASN A 98 -31.85 2.19 -7.33
CA ASN A 98 -32.63 2.62 -8.48
C ASN A 98 -32.26 4.03 -8.95
N GLN A 99 -31.44 4.76 -8.21
CA GLN A 99 -30.95 6.09 -8.55
C GLN A 99 -29.88 6.03 -9.64
N GLN A 100 -29.66 7.15 -10.33
CA GLN A 100 -28.56 7.29 -11.27
C GLN A 100 -27.28 7.65 -10.49
N VAL A 101 -26.34 6.73 -10.44
CA VAL A 101 -25.14 6.90 -9.64
C VAL A 101 -23.87 6.87 -10.48
N VAL A 102 -22.82 7.50 -9.96
CA VAL A 102 -21.47 7.43 -10.54
C VAL A 102 -20.55 6.75 -9.54
N PHE A 103 -19.83 5.73 -9.96
CA PHE A 103 -18.76 5.09 -9.21
C PHE A 103 -17.41 5.57 -9.72
N ILE A 104 -16.57 6.06 -8.83
CA ILE A 104 -15.17 6.38 -9.07
C ILE A 104 -14.34 5.43 -8.21
N PHE A 105 -13.58 4.54 -8.82
CA PHE A 105 -12.74 3.54 -8.15
C PHE A 105 -11.28 4.00 -8.18
N ASP A 106 -10.69 4.18 -7.00
CA ASP A 106 -9.25 4.42 -6.90
C ASP A 106 -8.47 3.10 -6.78
N GLU A 107 -7.26 3.07 -7.30
CA GLU A 107 -6.39 1.88 -7.40
C GLU A 107 -7.13 0.65 -7.99
N CYS A 108 -7.88 0.87 -9.06
CA CYS A 108 -8.83 -0.08 -9.65
C CYS A 108 -8.19 -1.34 -10.29
N HIS A 109 -6.87 -1.49 -10.23
CA HIS A 109 -6.15 -2.69 -10.68
C HIS A 109 -6.17 -3.84 -9.68
N ARG A 110 -6.67 -3.64 -8.46
CA ARG A 110 -6.63 -4.67 -7.41
C ARG A 110 -7.69 -5.76 -7.62
N SER A 111 -7.33 -6.99 -7.24
CA SER A 111 -8.15 -8.20 -7.44
C SER A 111 -9.52 -8.15 -6.77
N GLN A 112 -9.64 -7.46 -5.65
CA GLN A 112 -10.90 -7.31 -4.91
C GLN A 112 -11.99 -6.58 -5.71
N PHE A 113 -11.62 -5.79 -6.70
CA PHE A 113 -12.60 -5.06 -7.51
C PHE A 113 -13.43 -5.97 -8.42
N GLY A 114 -12.90 -7.09 -8.90
CA GLY A 114 -13.62 -7.98 -9.80
C GLY A 114 -14.90 -8.59 -9.19
N GLU A 115 -14.82 -9.17 -7.99
CA GLU A 115 -15.98 -9.76 -7.31
C GLU A 115 -16.93 -8.69 -6.75
N ALA A 116 -16.38 -7.68 -6.08
CA ALA A 116 -17.18 -6.60 -5.53
C ALA A 116 -17.92 -5.83 -6.63
N GLN A 117 -17.26 -5.60 -7.77
CA GLN A 117 -17.88 -4.99 -8.93
C GLN A 117 -19.05 -5.83 -9.47
N LYS A 118 -18.90 -7.15 -9.55
CA LYS A 118 -20.00 -8.03 -9.94
C LYS A 118 -21.22 -7.88 -9.00
N ASN A 119 -20.99 -7.71 -7.71
CA ASN A 119 -22.07 -7.48 -6.74
C ASN A 119 -22.69 -6.09 -6.90
N ILE A 120 -21.89 -5.05 -7.14
CA ILE A 120 -22.35 -3.69 -7.42
C ILE A 120 -23.22 -3.67 -8.68
N THR A 121 -22.72 -4.23 -9.79
CA THR A 121 -23.42 -4.23 -11.07
C THR A 121 -24.74 -5.01 -11.06
N LYS A 122 -24.84 -6.06 -10.22
CA LYS A 122 -26.09 -6.80 -10.02
C LYS A 122 -27.13 -6.00 -9.24
N ARG A 123 -26.70 -5.11 -8.37
CA ARG A 123 -27.58 -4.40 -7.44
C ARG A 123 -28.00 -3.02 -7.96
N PHE A 124 -27.05 -2.24 -8.49
CA PHE A 124 -27.33 -0.92 -9.05
C PHE A 124 -27.74 -1.04 -10.50
N LYS A 125 -28.91 -0.51 -10.84
CA LYS A 125 -29.50 -0.63 -12.19
C LYS A 125 -29.06 0.48 -13.14
N ARG A 126 -28.74 1.65 -12.60
CA ARG A 126 -28.40 2.87 -13.37
C ARG A 126 -27.12 3.47 -12.84
N TYR A 127 -26.00 3.19 -13.50
CA TYR A 127 -24.71 3.69 -13.04
C TYR A 127 -23.73 3.97 -14.18
N TYR A 128 -22.81 4.89 -13.91
CA TYR A 128 -21.58 5.08 -14.64
C TYR A 128 -20.41 4.66 -13.75
N GLN A 129 -19.32 4.17 -14.36
CA GLN A 129 -18.14 3.79 -13.60
C GLN A 129 -16.84 4.30 -14.25
N PHE A 130 -15.95 4.78 -13.40
CA PHE A 130 -14.63 5.26 -13.77
C PHE A 130 -13.59 4.62 -12.85
N GLY A 131 -12.55 4.00 -13.46
CA GLY A 131 -11.40 3.45 -12.73
C GLY A 131 -10.21 4.40 -12.80
N PHE A 132 -9.56 4.66 -11.68
CA PHE A 132 -8.29 5.37 -11.61
C PHE A 132 -7.21 4.40 -11.17
N THR A 133 -6.09 4.35 -11.90
CA THR A 133 -4.96 3.48 -11.54
C THR A 133 -3.64 4.04 -12.06
N GLY A 134 -2.56 3.79 -11.32
CA GLY A 134 -1.19 4.05 -11.78
C GLY A 134 -0.60 2.89 -12.59
N THR A 135 -1.22 1.71 -12.50
CA THR A 135 -0.71 0.45 -13.05
C THR A 135 -1.85 -0.41 -13.60
N PRO A 136 -2.39 -0.09 -14.80
CA PRO A 136 -3.43 -0.89 -15.41
C PRO A 136 -3.01 -2.34 -15.61
N ILE A 137 -3.97 -3.25 -15.50
CA ILE A 137 -3.80 -4.66 -15.85
C ILE A 137 -4.10 -4.82 -17.34
N PHE A 138 -3.08 -5.20 -18.10
CA PHE A 138 -3.15 -5.55 -19.50
C PHE A 138 -3.15 -7.09 -19.67
N PRO A 139 -3.50 -7.64 -20.83
CA PRO A 139 -3.45 -9.08 -21.07
C PRO A 139 -2.08 -9.72 -20.76
N GLN A 140 -0.99 -8.97 -20.96
CA GLN A 140 0.39 -9.46 -20.77
C GLN A 140 0.81 -9.56 -19.29
N ASN A 141 0.14 -8.85 -18.39
CA ASN A 141 0.46 -8.83 -16.95
C ASN A 141 -0.72 -9.23 -16.05
N ALA A 142 -1.78 -9.77 -16.66
CA ALA A 142 -2.92 -10.30 -15.93
C ALA A 142 -2.57 -11.65 -15.30
N SER A 143 -2.93 -11.84 -14.03
CA SER A 143 -2.87 -13.15 -13.34
C SER A 143 -4.11 -14.02 -13.56
N GLY A 144 -5.03 -13.56 -14.41
CA GLY A 144 -6.30 -14.22 -14.76
C GLY A 144 -6.86 -13.68 -16.07
N ALA A 145 -8.13 -13.93 -16.33
CA ALA A 145 -8.78 -13.45 -17.55
C ALA A 145 -9.20 -11.97 -17.51
N GLU A 146 -9.21 -11.34 -16.34
CA GLU A 146 -9.72 -9.98 -16.16
C GLU A 146 -8.59 -8.95 -16.35
N THR A 147 -8.86 -7.94 -17.18
CA THR A 147 -7.99 -6.78 -17.40
C THR A 147 -8.71 -5.51 -16.94
N THR A 148 -7.97 -4.41 -16.77
CA THR A 148 -8.60 -3.13 -16.44
C THR A 148 -9.62 -2.72 -17.50
N ALA A 149 -9.33 -2.96 -18.77
CA ALA A 149 -10.25 -2.67 -19.86
C ALA A 149 -11.50 -3.58 -19.89
N SER A 150 -11.38 -4.87 -19.53
CA SER A 150 -12.53 -5.77 -19.47
C SER A 150 -13.53 -5.40 -18.37
N VAL A 151 -13.03 -4.78 -17.29
CA VAL A 151 -13.84 -4.37 -16.14
C VAL A 151 -14.42 -2.98 -16.31
N PHE A 152 -13.61 -2.00 -16.71
CA PHE A 152 -13.99 -0.59 -16.76
C PHE A 152 -14.30 -0.06 -18.18
N GLY A 153 -13.98 -0.81 -19.21
CA GLY A 153 -14.12 -0.39 -20.60
C GLY A 153 -12.85 0.33 -21.11
N ARG A 154 -13.03 1.25 -22.07
CA ARG A 154 -11.90 1.89 -22.75
C ARG A 154 -11.08 2.81 -21.83
N GLU A 155 -9.79 2.96 -22.16
CA GLU A 155 -8.95 4.02 -21.63
C GLU A 155 -9.47 5.39 -22.08
N LEU A 156 -9.63 6.30 -21.13
CA LEU A 156 -10.11 7.66 -21.36
C LEU A 156 -8.95 8.66 -21.43
N HIS A 157 -7.94 8.44 -20.60
CA HIS A 157 -6.74 9.29 -20.54
C HIS A 157 -5.58 8.51 -19.94
N ALA A 158 -4.38 8.76 -20.46
CA ALA A 158 -3.13 8.23 -19.92
C ALA A 158 -2.15 9.36 -19.57
N TYR A 159 -1.67 9.36 -18.33
CA TYR A 159 -0.54 10.15 -17.86
C TYR A 159 0.42 9.21 -17.14
N THR A 160 1.31 8.64 -17.91
CA THR A 160 2.22 7.57 -17.48
C THR A 160 3.40 8.11 -16.67
N ILE A 161 4.19 7.21 -16.09
CA ILE A 161 5.43 7.60 -15.41
C ILE A 161 6.42 8.30 -16.36
N ALA A 162 6.43 7.93 -17.66
CA ALA A 162 7.26 8.58 -18.65
C ALA A 162 6.83 10.05 -18.88
N ASN A 163 5.52 10.31 -18.95
CA ASN A 163 5.00 11.67 -19.05
C ASN A 163 5.39 12.48 -17.80
N ALA A 164 5.18 11.91 -16.59
CA ALA A 164 5.49 12.58 -15.34
C ALA A 164 7.00 12.88 -15.17
N LEU A 165 7.87 12.01 -15.69
CA LEU A 165 9.32 12.24 -15.73
C LEU A 165 9.70 13.37 -16.71
N ASN A 166 9.08 13.40 -17.89
CA ASN A 166 9.31 14.44 -18.89
C ASN A 166 8.84 15.82 -18.40
N ASP A 167 7.71 15.84 -17.66
CA ASP A 167 7.15 17.07 -17.08
C ASP A 167 7.79 17.43 -15.72
N GLU A 168 8.83 16.72 -15.31
CA GLU A 168 9.54 16.92 -14.03
C GLU A 168 8.61 16.90 -12.81
N LYS A 169 7.53 16.11 -12.85
CA LYS A 169 6.58 15.96 -11.73
C LYS A 169 6.97 14.86 -10.76
N VAL A 170 7.89 14.00 -11.17
CA VAL A 170 8.48 12.93 -10.34
C VAL A 170 9.97 12.83 -10.64
N LEU A 171 10.74 12.32 -9.69
CA LEU A 171 12.17 12.11 -9.85
C LEU A 171 12.46 10.81 -10.59
N LYS A 172 13.56 10.77 -11.31
CA LYS A 172 14.13 9.53 -11.85
C LYS A 172 14.65 8.70 -10.67
N PHE A 173 14.52 7.38 -10.77
CA PHE A 173 15.13 6.46 -9.80
C PHE A 173 16.32 5.74 -10.43
N LYS A 174 17.33 5.51 -9.61
CA LYS A 174 18.48 4.68 -9.93
C LYS A 174 18.30 3.31 -9.26
N VAL A 175 18.55 2.24 -10.00
CA VAL A 175 18.52 0.88 -9.48
C VAL A 175 19.95 0.38 -9.35
N ASP A 176 20.35 0.03 -8.13
CA ASP A 176 21.61 -0.60 -7.84
C ASP A 176 21.37 -2.09 -7.52
N TYR A 177 22.00 -2.97 -8.28
CA TYR A 177 21.93 -4.41 -8.03
C TYR A 177 23.14 -4.83 -7.16
N ASN A 178 22.84 -5.35 -5.98
CA ASN A 178 23.86 -5.82 -5.05
C ASN A 178 23.80 -7.33 -4.93
N ASN A 179 24.90 -7.99 -5.25
CA ASN A 179 25.01 -9.44 -5.19
C ASN A 179 25.58 -9.88 -3.83
N VAL A 180 24.70 -9.94 -2.81
CA VAL A 180 25.07 -10.48 -1.51
C VAL A 180 24.92 -12.00 -1.54
N ARG A 181 25.96 -12.72 -1.97
CA ARG A 181 25.98 -14.19 -2.00
C ARG A 181 26.78 -14.70 -0.82
N PRO A 182 26.18 -15.29 0.20
CA PRO A 182 26.93 -16.11 1.15
C PRO A 182 27.49 -17.32 0.42
N LYS A 183 28.72 -17.75 0.78
CA LYS A 183 29.26 -18.99 0.29
C LYS A 183 28.54 -20.13 0.97
N PHE A 184 27.78 -20.93 0.22
CA PHE A 184 27.16 -22.16 0.68
C PHE A 184 28.01 -23.36 0.27
N ASN A 185 28.23 -24.27 1.18
CA ASN A 185 28.74 -25.62 0.83
C ASN A 185 27.52 -26.47 0.43
N TYR A 186 27.43 -26.81 -0.83
CA TYR A 186 26.39 -27.70 -1.37
C TYR A 186 26.66 -29.13 -0.95
N ILE A 187 25.63 -29.82 -0.45
CA ILE A 187 25.55 -31.27 -0.36
C ILE A 187 24.41 -31.67 -1.30
N GLU A 188 24.76 -32.39 -2.38
CA GLU A 188 23.79 -32.93 -3.33
C GLU A 188 23.03 -34.10 -2.72
N THR A 189 21.70 -34.04 -2.65
CA THR A 189 20.83 -35.22 -2.47
C THR A 189 19.66 -35.11 -3.46
N GLU A 190 19.59 -36.15 -4.31
CA GLU A 190 18.50 -36.35 -5.27
C GLU A 190 17.23 -36.83 -4.55
N GLN A 191 16.19 -35.97 -4.39
CA GLN A 191 14.80 -36.41 -4.24
C GLN A 191 13.83 -35.24 -4.39
N ASP A 192 12.81 -35.40 -5.26
CA ASP A 192 11.66 -34.50 -5.51
C ASP A 192 11.99 -33.00 -5.85
N ALA A 193 12.48 -32.77 -7.05
CA ALA A 193 13.08 -31.52 -7.49
C ALA A 193 12.26 -30.24 -7.26
N THR A 194 10.94 -30.24 -7.41
CA THR A 194 10.16 -28.98 -7.39
C THR A 194 9.82 -28.51 -5.98
N LYS A 195 9.48 -29.42 -5.07
CA LYS A 195 9.22 -29.08 -3.65
C LYS A 195 10.52 -28.82 -2.89
N LEU A 196 11.58 -29.55 -3.22
CA LEU A 196 12.94 -29.34 -2.70
C LEU A 196 13.48 -27.97 -3.12
N ILE A 197 13.34 -27.58 -4.39
CA ILE A 197 13.80 -26.28 -4.90
C ILE A 197 13.12 -25.13 -4.14
N ALA A 198 11.82 -25.20 -3.88
CA ALA A 198 11.10 -24.15 -3.14
C ALA A 198 11.54 -24.09 -1.66
N ALA A 199 11.70 -25.25 -1.00
CA ALA A 199 12.14 -25.33 0.39
C ALA A 199 13.61 -24.94 0.57
N GLU A 200 14.48 -25.34 -0.35
CA GLU A 200 15.89 -24.95 -0.39
C GLU A 200 16.05 -23.47 -0.72
N THR A 201 15.25 -22.93 -1.64
CA THR A 201 15.21 -21.50 -1.93
C THR A 201 14.81 -20.71 -0.70
N LYS A 202 13.77 -21.16 0.03
CA LYS A 202 13.34 -20.50 1.27
C LYS A 202 14.43 -20.57 2.34
N LYS A 203 15.06 -21.73 2.57
CA LYS A 203 16.19 -21.88 3.51
C LYS A 203 17.35 -20.98 3.14
N THR A 204 17.67 -20.88 1.86
CA THR A 204 18.75 -20.04 1.34
C THR A 204 18.46 -18.55 1.55
N LEU A 205 17.25 -18.11 1.25
CA LEU A 205 16.84 -16.71 1.41
C LEU A 205 16.81 -16.26 2.88
N LEU A 206 16.46 -17.14 3.81
CA LEU A 206 16.39 -16.87 5.25
C LEU A 206 17.68 -17.31 6.01
N HIS A 207 18.73 -17.69 5.29
CA HIS A 207 19.96 -18.14 5.94
C HIS A 207 20.60 -17.03 6.79
N PRO A 208 20.99 -17.31 8.06
CA PRO A 208 21.52 -16.31 8.99
C PRO A 208 22.69 -15.48 8.44
N THR A 209 23.60 -16.12 7.71
CA THR A 209 24.76 -15.45 7.09
C THR A 209 24.31 -14.44 6.02
N ARG A 210 23.28 -14.77 5.23
CA ARG A 210 22.72 -13.87 4.21
C ARG A 210 22.01 -12.70 4.86
N ILE A 211 21.16 -12.96 5.86
CA ILE A 211 20.46 -11.92 6.63
C ILE A 211 21.49 -10.97 7.27
N HIS A 212 22.55 -11.51 7.86
CA HIS A 212 23.61 -10.70 8.46
C HIS A 212 24.32 -9.82 7.42
N ALA A 213 24.77 -10.39 6.31
CA ALA A 213 25.49 -9.67 5.27
C ALA A 213 24.64 -8.54 4.64
N ILE A 214 23.33 -8.77 4.42
CA ILE A 214 22.41 -7.74 3.92
C ILE A 214 22.20 -6.66 4.99
N SER A 215 22.07 -7.04 6.26
CA SER A 215 21.92 -6.07 7.35
C SER A 215 23.15 -5.17 7.49
N GLU A 216 24.36 -5.72 7.42
CA GLU A 216 25.60 -4.94 7.40
C GLU A 216 25.67 -4.02 6.18
N TYR A 217 25.31 -4.53 4.99
CA TYR A 217 25.26 -3.71 3.78
C TYR A 217 24.33 -2.50 3.94
N ILE A 218 23.11 -2.72 4.46
CA ILE A 218 22.14 -1.65 4.69
C ILE A 218 22.73 -0.60 5.65
N LEU A 219 23.25 -1.02 6.81
CA LEU A 219 23.81 -0.13 7.81
C LEU A 219 25.02 0.67 7.29
N ALA A 220 25.96 0.01 6.60
CA ALA A 220 27.15 0.62 6.05
C ALA A 220 26.84 1.67 4.98
N ASN A 221 25.79 1.46 4.16
CA ASN A 221 25.44 2.34 3.05
C ASN A 221 24.27 3.29 3.36
N PHE A 222 23.67 3.19 4.54
CA PHE A 222 22.48 3.94 4.89
C PHE A 222 22.64 5.45 4.74
N ASN A 223 23.67 6.01 5.36
CA ASN A 223 23.93 7.45 5.37
C ASN A 223 24.21 7.99 3.97
N GLN A 224 24.98 7.26 3.16
CA GLN A 224 25.27 7.65 1.79
C GLN A 224 24.00 7.65 0.93
N LYS A 225 23.20 6.59 0.99
CA LYS A 225 22.00 6.44 0.17
C LYS A 225 20.87 7.39 0.59
N THR A 226 20.77 7.70 1.88
CA THR A 226 19.77 8.63 2.40
C THR A 226 20.25 10.07 2.48
N HIS A 227 21.42 10.38 1.86
CA HIS A 227 22.03 11.72 1.85
C HIS A 227 22.22 12.33 3.25
N ARG A 228 22.51 11.51 4.25
CA ARG A 228 22.89 11.96 5.58
C ARG A 228 24.37 12.27 5.59
N LEU A 229 24.70 13.55 5.53
CA LEU A 229 26.08 14.00 5.63
C LEU A 229 26.59 13.83 7.06
N TYR A 230 27.91 13.62 7.19
CA TYR A 230 28.60 13.53 8.47
C TYR A 230 28.18 14.67 9.41
N GLY A 231 27.72 14.31 10.61
CA GLY A 231 27.29 15.27 11.64
C GLY A 231 25.86 15.77 11.55
N ARG A 232 25.13 15.55 10.47
CA ARG A 232 23.69 15.91 10.38
C ARG A 232 22.82 14.79 10.92
N THR A 233 21.89 15.13 11.81
CA THR A 233 20.85 14.24 12.32
C THR A 233 19.65 14.15 11.35
N SER A 234 19.56 15.03 10.37
CA SER A 234 18.50 15.13 9.38
C SER A 234 18.98 14.71 7.98
N GLY A 235 18.33 13.76 7.40
CA GLY A 235 18.48 13.28 6.04
C GLY A 235 17.21 12.58 5.63
N PHE A 236 17.18 12.04 4.44
CA PHE A 236 16.05 11.23 4.01
C PHE A 236 15.97 9.93 4.83
N ASN A 237 14.86 9.25 4.74
CA ASN A 237 14.68 7.93 5.31
C ASN A 237 14.58 6.85 4.22
N ALA A 238 14.62 5.59 4.65
CA ALA A 238 14.58 4.45 3.76
C ALA A 238 13.44 3.49 4.13
N MET A 239 12.97 2.77 3.12
CA MET A 239 12.08 1.63 3.27
C MET A 239 12.83 0.35 2.88
N PHE A 240 12.57 -0.75 3.58
CA PHE A 240 13.11 -2.06 3.26
C PHE A 240 11.97 -3.04 3.02
N ALA A 241 11.74 -3.39 1.76
CA ALA A 241 10.73 -4.34 1.34
C ALA A 241 11.28 -5.76 1.39
N VAL A 242 10.65 -6.61 2.19
CA VAL A 242 11.03 -8.01 2.37
C VAL A 242 9.91 -8.96 1.95
N SER A 243 10.26 -10.23 1.72
CA SER A 243 9.37 -11.21 1.12
C SER A 243 8.18 -11.59 2.03
N ASN A 244 8.42 -11.82 3.32
CA ASN A 244 7.42 -12.31 4.26
C ASN A 244 7.70 -11.86 5.70
N ILE A 245 6.79 -12.20 6.61
CA ILE A 245 6.87 -11.81 8.04
C ILE A 245 8.08 -12.45 8.72
N GLU A 246 8.43 -13.68 8.38
CA GLU A 246 9.61 -14.39 8.92
C GLU A 246 10.90 -13.65 8.54
N ALA A 247 11.04 -13.22 7.29
CA ALA A 247 12.14 -12.39 6.82
C ALA A 247 12.17 -11.03 7.56
N ALA A 248 11.00 -10.38 7.72
CA ALA A 248 10.90 -9.12 8.44
C ALA A 248 11.38 -9.24 9.89
N LYS A 249 11.01 -10.32 10.58
CA LYS A 249 11.47 -10.62 11.94
C LYS A 249 12.99 -10.79 11.99
N LEU A 250 13.53 -11.64 11.13
CA LEU A 250 14.97 -11.91 11.09
C LEU A 250 15.80 -10.66 10.80
N TYR A 251 15.37 -9.83 9.83
CA TYR A 251 16.03 -8.57 9.53
C TYR A 251 15.87 -7.54 10.65
N TYR A 252 14.70 -7.42 11.26
CA TYR A 252 14.48 -6.52 12.37
C TYR A 252 15.40 -6.85 13.56
N GLU A 253 15.47 -8.12 13.94
CA GLU A 253 16.32 -8.58 15.03
C GLU A 253 17.81 -8.42 14.68
N LYS A 254 18.21 -8.78 13.47
CA LYS A 254 19.61 -8.70 13.04
C LYS A 254 20.12 -7.27 12.92
N LEU A 255 19.34 -6.36 12.31
CA LEU A 255 19.69 -4.95 12.19
C LEU A 255 19.84 -4.29 13.57
N ASN A 256 18.93 -4.58 14.51
CA ASN A 256 19.05 -4.08 15.87
C ASN A 256 20.25 -4.69 16.61
N GLN A 257 20.57 -5.97 16.38
CA GLN A 257 21.75 -6.62 16.95
C GLN A 257 23.06 -6.01 16.42
N VAL A 258 23.20 -5.87 15.11
CA VAL A 258 24.43 -5.38 14.47
C VAL A 258 24.75 -3.93 14.87
N GLN A 259 23.73 -3.11 15.04
CA GLN A 259 23.93 -1.69 15.40
C GLN A 259 24.11 -1.44 16.91
N VAL A 260 24.16 -2.48 17.76
CA VAL A 260 24.26 -2.29 19.24
C VAL A 260 25.46 -1.41 19.61
N ASP A 261 26.59 -1.65 18.96
CA ASP A 261 27.87 -0.94 19.25
C ASP A 261 28.08 0.31 18.38
N HIS A 262 27.07 0.69 17.57
CA HIS A 262 27.16 1.91 16.77
C HIS A 262 26.83 3.14 17.63
N ASP A 263 27.65 4.19 17.52
CA ASP A 263 27.43 5.48 18.23
C ASP A 263 26.07 6.11 17.91
N LYS A 264 25.63 5.96 16.67
CA LYS A 264 24.31 6.45 16.21
C LYS A 264 23.50 5.30 15.65
N LYS A 265 22.55 4.84 16.43
CA LYS A 265 21.62 3.78 16.04
C LYS A 265 20.51 4.32 15.15
N LEU A 266 20.19 3.59 14.09
CA LEU A 266 19.01 3.87 13.27
C LEU A 266 17.73 3.53 14.05
N LYS A 267 16.74 4.39 13.91
CA LYS A 267 15.39 4.17 14.42
C LYS A 267 14.66 3.27 13.43
N ILE A 268 14.59 1.98 13.77
CA ILE A 268 14.01 0.95 12.89
C ILE A 268 12.61 0.64 13.37
N ALA A 269 11.64 0.69 12.46
CA ALA A 269 10.27 0.25 12.71
C ALA A 269 9.86 -0.79 11.66
N THR A 270 8.82 -1.55 11.94
CA THR A 270 8.28 -2.55 11.00
C THR A 270 6.77 -2.52 10.95
N ILE A 271 6.24 -2.81 9.78
CA ILE A 271 4.81 -3.01 9.60
C ILE A 271 4.56 -4.05 8.52
N PHE A 272 3.54 -4.86 8.70
CA PHE A 272 3.17 -5.91 7.76
C PHE A 272 1.67 -6.20 7.78
N SER A 273 1.18 -6.73 6.66
CA SER A 273 -0.20 -7.13 6.46
C SER A 273 -0.42 -8.58 6.93
N PHE A 274 -1.64 -8.89 7.29
CA PHE A 274 -2.03 -10.18 7.85
C PHE A 274 -2.40 -11.24 6.83
N ASN A 275 -2.39 -10.94 5.54
CA ASN A 275 -2.70 -11.93 4.52
C ASN A 275 -1.54 -12.93 4.41
N PRO A 276 -1.76 -14.22 4.78
CA PRO A 276 -0.69 -15.22 4.82
C PRO A 276 -0.20 -15.65 3.43
N ASN A 277 -0.89 -15.27 2.38
CA ASN A 277 -0.57 -15.71 1.03
C ASN A 277 0.39 -14.73 0.36
N GLU A 278 1.66 -15.13 0.28
CA GLU A 278 2.56 -14.61 -0.75
C GLU A 278 1.88 -14.84 -2.10
N SER A 279 1.62 -13.77 -2.84
CA SER A 279 1.20 -13.96 -4.21
C SER A 279 2.35 -14.65 -4.95
N GLN A 280 2.13 -15.87 -5.42
CA GLN A 280 3.12 -16.64 -6.19
C GLN A 280 3.56 -15.89 -7.46
N ASP A 281 2.81 -14.87 -7.85
CA ASP A 281 2.98 -14.10 -9.08
C ASP A 281 3.86 -12.84 -8.92
N GLY A 282 4.47 -12.60 -7.75
CA GLY A 282 5.31 -11.41 -7.50
C GLY A 282 4.53 -10.09 -7.40
N ASN A 283 3.20 -10.15 -7.30
CA ASN A 283 2.33 -9.03 -7.01
C ASN A 283 2.41 -8.64 -5.52
N ILE A 284 2.15 -7.38 -5.20
CA ILE A 284 2.04 -6.94 -3.81
C ILE A 284 0.68 -7.43 -3.30
N PRO A 285 0.62 -8.28 -2.25
CA PRO A 285 -0.63 -8.80 -1.74
C PRO A 285 -1.50 -7.68 -1.17
N ASP A 286 -2.82 -7.91 -1.16
CA ASP A 286 -3.76 -7.01 -0.54
C ASP A 286 -3.49 -6.88 0.95
N GLU A 287 -3.55 -5.66 1.48
CA GLU A 287 -3.29 -5.40 2.89
C GLU A 287 -4.54 -5.66 3.73
N GLY A 288 -4.43 -6.56 4.70
CA GLY A 288 -5.46 -6.83 5.70
C GLY A 288 -5.11 -6.20 7.05
N PHE A 289 -6.11 -5.60 7.72
CA PHE A 289 -5.95 -4.99 9.06
C PHE A 289 -6.49 -5.86 10.19
N GLU A 290 -6.88 -7.09 9.93
CA GLU A 290 -7.47 -7.96 10.95
C GLU A 290 -6.40 -8.76 11.71
N VAL A 291 -6.05 -8.26 12.90
CA VAL A 291 -5.08 -8.90 13.82
C VAL A 291 -5.51 -10.31 14.22
N THR A 292 -6.81 -10.60 14.19
CA THR A 292 -7.37 -11.91 14.55
C THR A 292 -6.98 -13.04 13.61
N ALA A 293 -6.60 -12.74 12.38
CA ALA A 293 -6.20 -13.72 11.38
C ALA A 293 -4.70 -14.08 11.41
N MET A 294 -3.91 -13.49 12.33
CA MET A 294 -2.47 -13.74 12.44
C MET A 294 -2.15 -15.09 13.09
N THR A 295 -1.04 -15.68 12.66
CA THR A 295 -0.39 -16.77 13.41
C THR A 295 0.15 -16.23 14.75
N SER A 296 0.24 -17.10 15.78
CA SER A 296 0.78 -16.75 17.09
C SER A 296 2.17 -16.10 16.98
N THR A 297 3.05 -16.67 16.19
CA THR A 297 4.44 -16.19 15.97
C THR A 297 4.49 -14.80 15.35
N ALA A 298 3.62 -14.51 14.38
CA ALA A 298 3.55 -13.19 13.75
C ALA A 298 3.01 -12.14 14.72
N LYS A 299 2.03 -12.52 15.56
CA LYS A 299 1.46 -11.67 16.60
C LYS A 299 2.46 -11.34 17.69
N GLU A 300 3.25 -12.32 18.13
CA GLU A 300 4.34 -12.14 19.09
C GLU A 300 5.41 -11.17 18.55
N PHE A 301 5.81 -11.37 17.30
CA PHE A 301 6.76 -10.46 16.66
C PHE A 301 6.21 -9.02 16.56
N LEU A 302 4.96 -8.86 16.15
CA LEU A 302 4.33 -7.55 16.08
C LEU A 302 4.24 -6.90 17.46
N SER A 303 3.87 -7.69 18.50
CA SER A 303 3.81 -7.21 19.89
C SER A 303 5.15 -6.70 20.38
N LYS A 304 6.23 -7.45 20.10
CA LYS A 304 7.59 -7.03 20.41
C LYS A 304 7.96 -5.72 19.68
N ALA A 305 7.73 -5.67 18.38
CA ALA A 305 8.09 -4.50 17.57
C ALA A 305 7.29 -3.23 17.97
N ILE A 306 6.00 -3.39 18.31
CA ILE A 306 5.19 -2.29 18.86
C ILE A 306 5.66 -1.91 20.28
N GLY A 307 6.07 -2.87 21.10
CA GLY A 307 6.68 -2.60 22.40
C GLY A 307 7.94 -1.77 22.30
N ASP A 308 8.90 -2.17 21.47
CA ASP A 308 10.13 -1.44 21.18
C ASP A 308 9.84 -0.01 20.66
N TYR A 309 8.83 0.12 19.78
CA TYR A 309 8.36 1.40 19.27
C TYR A 309 7.76 2.29 20.38
N ASN A 310 6.91 1.72 21.22
CA ASN A 310 6.31 2.41 22.36
C ASN A 310 7.39 2.94 23.32
N ASP A 311 8.39 2.13 23.62
CA ASP A 311 9.50 2.51 24.49
C ASP A 311 10.33 3.65 23.90
N PHE A 312 10.57 3.58 22.58
CA PHE A 312 11.34 4.59 21.87
C PHE A 312 10.60 5.93 21.77
N PHE A 313 9.34 5.90 21.34
CA PHE A 313 8.54 7.11 21.07
C PHE A 313 7.65 7.56 22.23
N LYS A 314 7.69 6.84 23.38
CA LYS A 314 6.86 7.10 24.56
C LYS A 314 5.37 7.07 24.24
N THR A 315 4.95 6.06 23.50
CA THR A 315 3.57 5.76 23.12
C THR A 315 3.06 4.52 23.85
N ASN A 316 1.81 4.12 23.66
CA ASN A 316 1.20 2.96 24.32
C ASN A 316 0.28 2.17 23.40
N PHE A 317 0.69 1.94 22.17
CA PHE A 317 -0.11 1.16 21.21
C PHE A 317 -0.16 -0.32 21.61
N SER A 318 -1.30 -0.95 21.33
CA SER A 318 -1.55 -2.37 21.55
C SER A 318 -1.72 -3.14 20.24
N VAL A 319 -1.68 -4.49 20.34
CA VAL A 319 -1.78 -5.40 19.18
C VAL A 319 -3.23 -5.82 18.90
N ASP A 320 -4.21 -5.12 19.43
CA ASP A 320 -5.60 -5.27 19.01
C ASP A 320 -5.90 -4.45 17.75
N ASN A 321 -7.06 -4.67 17.11
CA ASN A 321 -7.41 -4.01 15.86
C ASN A 321 -7.37 -2.47 15.96
N LYS A 322 -7.80 -1.88 17.06
CA LYS A 322 -7.81 -0.44 17.27
C LYS A 322 -6.41 0.10 17.56
N GLY A 323 -5.67 -0.57 18.41
CA GLY A 323 -4.28 -0.25 18.74
C GLY A 323 -3.38 -0.31 17.53
N PHE A 324 -3.52 -1.36 16.71
CA PHE A 324 -2.77 -1.49 15.46
C PHE A 324 -3.10 -0.39 14.44
N GLN A 325 -4.35 0.01 14.29
CA GLN A 325 -4.71 1.14 13.42
C GLN A 325 -4.11 2.46 13.91
N ASN A 326 -4.05 2.68 15.22
CA ASN A 326 -3.43 3.86 15.80
C ASN A 326 -1.90 3.83 15.60
N TYR A 327 -1.28 2.67 15.82
CA TYR A 327 0.14 2.45 15.52
C TYR A 327 0.44 2.75 14.04
N TYR A 328 -0.35 2.21 13.11
CA TYR A 328 -0.20 2.47 11.68
C TYR A 328 -0.21 3.97 11.36
N ARG A 329 -1.18 4.71 11.91
CA ARG A 329 -1.32 6.15 11.66
C ARG A 329 -0.16 6.96 12.23
N ASP A 330 0.28 6.63 13.43
CA ASP A 330 1.40 7.30 14.09
C ASP A 330 2.71 6.99 13.34
N LEU A 331 2.94 5.72 13.00
CA LEU A 331 4.09 5.29 12.20
C LEU A 331 4.14 6.01 10.85
N ALA A 332 3.02 6.07 10.13
CA ALA A 332 2.92 6.80 8.86
C ALA A 332 3.29 8.28 9.01
N LYS A 333 2.83 8.93 10.09
CA LYS A 333 3.17 10.31 10.40
C LYS A 333 4.66 10.46 10.69
N ARG A 334 5.25 9.60 11.52
CA ARG A 334 6.68 9.67 11.91
C ARG A 334 7.62 9.36 10.75
N VAL A 335 7.24 8.48 9.84
CA VAL A 335 7.99 8.29 8.59
C VAL A 335 7.99 9.57 7.76
N LYS A 336 6.84 10.22 7.60
CA LYS A 336 6.73 11.49 6.86
C LYS A 336 7.51 12.65 7.52
N SER A 337 7.63 12.65 8.84
CA SER A 337 8.39 13.65 9.60
C SER A 337 9.85 13.26 9.85
N GLN A 338 10.35 12.20 9.20
CA GLN A 338 11.74 11.72 9.30
C GLN A 338 12.16 11.29 10.73
N GLU A 339 11.20 10.95 11.58
CA GLU A 339 11.45 10.44 12.92
C GLU A 339 11.80 8.95 12.93
N VAL A 340 11.41 8.19 11.90
CA VAL A 340 11.80 6.80 11.64
C VAL A 340 12.82 6.80 10.51
N ASP A 341 13.95 6.14 10.72
CA ASP A 341 15.05 6.09 9.76
C ASP A 341 14.85 4.99 8.71
N LEU A 342 14.59 3.77 9.16
CA LEU A 342 14.40 2.60 8.31
C LEU A 342 13.07 1.93 8.64
N LEU A 343 12.20 1.79 7.65
CA LEU A 343 10.93 1.10 7.77
C LEU A 343 10.97 -0.24 7.04
N ILE A 344 10.90 -1.36 7.79
CA ILE A 344 10.82 -2.70 7.23
C ILE A 344 9.34 -3.00 6.93
N VAL A 345 9.04 -3.45 5.71
CA VAL A 345 7.67 -3.67 5.26
C VAL A 345 7.47 -5.02 4.56
N VAL A 346 6.32 -5.65 4.81
CA VAL A 346 5.84 -6.79 4.05
C VAL A 346 4.48 -6.43 3.43
N GLY A 347 4.50 -6.05 2.16
CA GLY A 347 3.29 -5.63 1.43
C GLY A 347 2.83 -4.21 1.76
N MET A 348 2.58 -3.91 3.03
CA MET A 348 2.11 -2.60 3.48
C MET A 348 3.06 -1.46 3.09
N PHE A 349 2.50 -0.28 2.82
CA PHE A 349 3.20 0.93 2.40
C PHE A 349 3.91 0.86 1.04
N LEU A 350 4.01 -0.30 0.41
CA LEU A 350 4.54 -0.40 -0.95
C LEU A 350 3.57 0.17 -1.99
N THR A 351 2.29 0.26 -1.65
CA THR A 351 1.25 0.88 -2.47
C THR A 351 0.50 1.95 -1.67
N GLY A 352 0.07 3.02 -2.32
CA GLY A 352 -0.78 4.06 -1.71
C GLY A 352 -0.09 4.96 -0.66
N PHE A 353 1.08 4.62 -0.14
CA PHE A 353 1.78 5.44 0.85
C PHE A 353 2.56 6.56 0.18
N ASP A 354 2.32 7.79 0.60
CA ASP A 354 3.00 8.99 0.11
C ASP A 354 3.85 9.62 1.20
N ALA A 355 5.17 9.55 1.03
CA ALA A 355 6.15 10.16 1.91
C ALA A 355 7.32 10.72 1.08
N PRO A 356 7.32 12.03 0.78
CA PRO A 356 8.38 12.66 0.00
C PRO A 356 9.78 12.56 0.63
N THR A 357 9.83 12.23 1.91
CA THR A 357 11.07 12.02 2.67
C THR A 357 11.71 10.65 2.45
N LEU A 358 11.01 9.71 1.83
CA LEU A 358 11.55 8.41 1.43
C LEU A 358 12.29 8.55 0.10
N ASN A 359 13.62 8.48 0.11
CA ASN A 359 14.43 8.53 -1.10
C ASN A 359 15.07 7.18 -1.47
N THR A 360 15.08 6.23 -0.56
CA THR A 360 15.75 4.94 -0.72
C THR A 360 14.80 3.78 -0.45
N LEU A 361 14.78 2.82 -1.36
CA LEU A 361 14.09 1.55 -1.19
C LEU A 361 15.10 0.41 -1.30
N PHE A 362 15.32 -0.31 -0.21
CA PHE A 362 15.99 -1.60 -0.23
C PHE A 362 14.97 -2.68 -0.53
N VAL A 363 15.34 -3.66 -1.37
CA VAL A 363 14.43 -4.72 -1.80
C VAL A 363 15.09 -6.09 -1.64
N ASP A 364 14.54 -6.92 -0.77
CA ASP A 364 14.83 -8.34 -0.66
C ASP A 364 13.53 -9.15 -0.88
N LYS A 365 12.95 -8.92 -2.04
CA LYS A 365 11.68 -9.50 -2.45
C LYS A 365 11.63 -9.60 -3.98
N ASN A 366 11.03 -10.67 -4.49
CA ASN A 366 10.78 -10.80 -5.92
C ASN A 366 9.57 -9.92 -6.31
N LEU A 367 9.83 -8.73 -6.83
CA LEU A 367 8.82 -7.84 -7.38
C LEU A 367 8.74 -8.02 -8.90
N ARG A 368 7.53 -8.07 -9.45
CA ARG A 368 7.29 -8.22 -10.89
C ARG A 368 6.28 -7.19 -11.37
N TYR A 369 6.34 -6.86 -12.67
CA TYR A 369 5.38 -6.01 -13.38
C TYR A 369 4.98 -4.74 -12.61
N HIS A 370 3.69 -4.57 -12.34
CA HIS A 370 3.15 -3.42 -11.64
C HIS A 370 3.68 -3.28 -10.19
N GLY A 371 4.01 -4.40 -9.52
CA GLY A 371 4.61 -4.36 -8.19
C GLY A 371 5.95 -3.63 -8.15
N ILE A 372 6.78 -3.74 -9.22
CA ILE A 372 8.04 -3.00 -9.35
C ILE A 372 7.74 -1.50 -9.43
N ILE A 373 6.87 -1.10 -10.36
CA ILE A 373 6.54 0.31 -10.59
C ILE A 373 5.95 0.94 -9.32
N GLN A 374 5.04 0.24 -8.64
CA GLN A 374 4.41 0.72 -7.41
C GLN A 374 5.41 0.92 -6.28
N ALA A 375 6.28 -0.07 -6.03
CA ALA A 375 7.27 0.00 -4.97
C ALA A 375 8.31 1.09 -5.25
N TYR A 376 8.85 1.15 -6.48
CA TYR A 376 9.86 2.14 -6.84
C TYR A 376 9.30 3.57 -6.84
N SER A 377 8.03 3.73 -7.22
CA SER A 377 7.36 5.04 -7.16
C SER A 377 7.13 5.56 -5.73
N ARG A 378 7.56 4.84 -4.69
CA ARG A 378 7.61 5.39 -3.32
C ARG A 378 8.76 6.37 -3.13
N THR A 379 9.85 6.23 -3.88
CA THR A 379 11.09 7.00 -3.72
C THR A 379 11.30 8.08 -4.79
N ASN A 380 10.34 8.29 -5.68
CA ASN A 380 10.46 9.25 -6.77
C ASN A 380 9.68 10.56 -6.54
N ARG A 381 9.34 10.87 -5.31
CA ARG A 381 8.62 12.09 -4.94
C ARG A 381 9.56 13.28 -4.88
N ILE A 382 9.08 14.43 -5.38
CA ILE A 382 9.77 15.69 -5.20
C ILE A 382 9.55 16.14 -3.75
N TRP A 383 10.64 16.37 -3.05
CA TRP A 383 10.60 16.93 -1.72
C TRP A 383 10.77 18.46 -1.80
N THR A 384 9.71 19.17 -1.48
CA THR A 384 9.73 20.63 -1.30
C THR A 384 9.73 20.92 0.20
N LYS A 385 10.72 21.73 0.64
CA LYS A 385 10.77 22.23 2.03
C LYS A 385 9.56 23.09 2.33
#